data_4a772cc7ab2c2881e6a5d2698688cf26
#
_entry.id   4a772cc7ab2c2881e6a5d2698688cf26
#
_cell.length_a   1.000
_cell.length_b   1.000
_cell.length_c   1.000
_cell.angle_alpha   90.00
_cell.angle_beta   90.00
_cell.angle_gamma   90.00
#
_symmetry.space_group_name_H-M   'P 1'
#
loop_
_entity.id
_entity.type
_entity.pdbx_description
1 polymer ?
#
loop_
_entity_poly.entity_id
_entity_poly.type
_entity_poly.pdbx_seq_one_letter_code
_entity_poly.pdbx_strand_id
1 'polypeptide(L)'
;RSVPYSTLLNEQTFYSTNIMPQESAFNGGSWLEMEETASAMGKSCADTLYTVTGNYGVRRWSTDRSGTKVAMPEYCWKVLLRTKNGNTRKRIDEIHDASELIAIGFWAENSSVSADGLAEYTTSVAEIEQKTGYKFFPMLDEAIAADVKAQHNPTAWGITE
;
A
#
# COMPACT_ATOMS: atom_id res chain seq x y z
N ARG A 1 11.58 -8.09 2.02
CA ARG A 1 10.79 -9.20 1.53
C ARG A 1 11.41 -9.87 0.32
N SER A 2 11.34 -11.19 0.26
CA SER A 2 11.89 -11.93 -0.87
C SER A 2 11.05 -11.73 -2.13
N VAL A 3 11.70 -11.38 -3.24
CA VAL A 3 11.10 -11.36 -4.58
C VAL A 3 11.49 -12.66 -5.26
N PRO A 4 10.54 -13.55 -5.59
CA PRO A 4 10.83 -14.95 -5.95
C PRO A 4 11.53 -15.14 -7.29
N TYR A 5 11.71 -14.10 -8.10
CA TYR A 5 12.13 -14.24 -9.50
C TYR A 5 13.55 -13.77 -9.82
N SER A 6 14.27 -13.15 -8.87
CA SER A 6 15.63 -12.67 -9.11
C SER A 6 16.37 -12.40 -7.81
N THR A 7 17.58 -12.96 -7.68
CA THR A 7 18.48 -12.67 -6.56
C THR A 7 18.77 -11.18 -6.46
N LEU A 8 19.03 -10.51 -7.59
CA LEU A 8 19.33 -9.08 -7.65
C LEU A 8 18.14 -8.23 -7.15
N LEU A 9 16.93 -8.54 -7.59
CA LEU A 9 15.73 -7.82 -7.12
C LEU A 9 15.46 -8.08 -5.63
N ASN A 10 15.75 -9.29 -5.16
CA ASN A 10 15.63 -9.60 -3.75
C ASN A 10 16.67 -8.82 -2.91
N GLU A 11 17.91 -8.72 -3.37
CA GLU A 11 18.96 -7.93 -2.71
C GLU A 11 18.57 -6.44 -2.60
N GLN A 12 17.92 -5.87 -3.62
CA GLN A 12 17.46 -4.49 -3.61
C GLN A 12 16.43 -4.21 -2.51
N THR A 13 15.66 -5.21 -2.09
CA THR A 13 14.69 -5.04 -0.98
C THR A 13 15.37 -4.78 0.36
N PHE A 14 16.66 -5.13 0.50
CA PHE A 14 17.45 -4.92 1.71
C PHE A 14 18.24 -3.61 1.72
N TYR A 15 18.15 -2.80 0.67
CA TYR A 15 18.76 -1.47 0.70
C TYR A 15 18.11 -0.61 1.79
N SER A 16 18.92 0.14 2.52
CA SER A 16 18.47 1.00 3.61
C SER A 16 17.42 2.03 3.18
N THR A 17 17.41 2.41 1.90
CA THR A 17 16.38 3.26 1.29
C THR A 17 15.01 2.59 1.18
N ASN A 18 14.96 1.25 1.25
CA ASN A 18 13.75 0.44 1.15
C ASN A 18 13.33 -0.16 2.50
N ILE A 19 14.05 0.18 3.57
CA ILE A 19 13.79 -0.33 4.92
C ILE A 19 13.32 0.82 5.79
N MET A 20 12.23 0.60 6.47
CA MET A 20 11.62 1.55 7.38
C MET A 20 11.41 0.86 8.74
N PRO A 21 11.81 1.51 9.84
CA PRO A 21 11.58 0.95 11.17
C PRO A 21 10.09 0.87 11.49
N GLN A 22 9.67 -0.30 11.97
CA GLN A 22 8.31 -0.53 12.43
C GLN A 22 8.32 -1.10 13.84
N GLU A 23 7.27 -0.84 14.61
CA GLU A 23 7.03 -1.54 15.87
C GLU A 23 6.87 -3.04 15.59
N SER A 24 7.48 -3.87 16.41
CA SER A 24 7.53 -5.33 16.17
C SER A 24 6.14 -5.95 16.10
N ALA A 25 5.23 -5.54 16.99
CA ALA A 25 3.85 -6.04 16.99
C ALA A 25 3.08 -5.59 15.74
N PHE A 26 3.27 -4.35 15.29
CA PHE A 26 2.69 -3.85 14.05
C PHE A 26 3.22 -4.59 12.82
N ASN A 27 4.54 -4.71 12.71
CA ASN A 27 5.19 -5.38 11.57
C ASN A 27 4.79 -6.86 11.44
N GLY A 28 4.71 -7.57 12.56
CA GLY A 28 4.31 -8.99 12.60
C GLY A 28 2.80 -9.24 12.72
N GLY A 29 2.01 -8.19 12.91
CA GLY A 29 0.56 -8.20 13.04
C GLY A 29 -0.12 -7.56 11.83
N SER A 30 -0.80 -6.45 12.05
CA SER A 30 -1.65 -5.79 11.04
C SER A 30 -0.93 -5.47 9.72
N TRP A 31 0.36 -5.08 9.78
CA TRP A 31 1.11 -4.82 8.55
C TRP A 31 1.36 -6.09 7.75
N LEU A 32 1.73 -7.20 8.41
CA LEU A 32 1.88 -8.49 7.76
C LEU A 32 0.56 -8.95 7.12
N GLU A 33 -0.55 -8.80 7.82
CA GLU A 33 -1.88 -9.13 7.30
C GLU A 33 -2.23 -8.33 6.03
N MET A 34 -1.95 -7.01 6.02
CA MET A 34 -2.10 -6.18 4.81
C MET A 34 -1.23 -6.67 3.65
N GLU A 35 -0.04 -7.15 3.94
CA GLU A 35 0.87 -7.65 2.93
C GLU A 35 0.46 -9.02 2.39
N GLU A 36 -0.02 -9.92 3.24
CA GLU A 36 -0.56 -11.23 2.85
C GLU A 36 -1.83 -11.08 2.02
N THR A 37 -2.71 -10.17 2.42
CA THR A 37 -3.93 -9.82 1.69
C THR A 37 -3.59 -9.27 0.30
N ALA A 38 -2.69 -8.30 0.19
CA ALA A 38 -2.25 -7.78 -1.09
C ALA A 38 -1.58 -8.86 -1.96
N SER A 39 -0.79 -9.77 -1.35
CA SER A 39 -0.16 -10.88 -2.05
C SER A 39 -1.19 -11.89 -2.59
N ALA A 40 -2.21 -12.22 -1.80
CA ALA A 40 -3.29 -13.10 -2.21
C ALA A 40 -4.09 -12.49 -3.37
N MET A 41 -4.39 -11.18 -3.28
CA MET A 41 -5.05 -10.43 -4.36
C MET A 41 -4.21 -10.41 -5.63
N GLY A 42 -2.90 -10.17 -5.53
CA GLY A 42 -2.00 -10.20 -6.68
C GLY A 42 -1.93 -11.56 -7.37
N LYS A 43 -2.03 -12.64 -6.61
CA LYS A 43 -2.08 -14.01 -7.16
C LYS A 43 -3.42 -14.36 -7.83
N SER A 44 -4.51 -13.79 -7.33
CA SER A 44 -5.87 -14.02 -7.85
C SER A 44 -6.25 -13.06 -8.97
N CYS A 45 -5.54 -11.92 -9.10
CA CYS A 45 -5.78 -10.95 -10.15
C CYS A 45 -5.22 -11.47 -11.49
N ALA A 46 -6.07 -11.57 -12.50
CA ALA A 46 -5.66 -11.98 -13.84
C ALA A 46 -4.89 -10.90 -14.61
N ASP A 47 -4.99 -9.64 -14.17
CA ASP A 47 -4.21 -8.49 -14.63
C ASP A 47 -3.15 -8.11 -13.58
N THR A 48 -2.63 -6.89 -13.66
CA THR A 48 -1.62 -6.38 -12.74
C THR A 48 -2.27 -5.75 -11.49
N LEU A 49 -1.79 -6.15 -10.31
CA LEU A 49 -2.02 -5.41 -9.07
C LEU A 49 -0.87 -4.41 -8.86
N TYR A 50 -1.19 -3.13 -8.90
CA TYR A 50 -0.26 -2.06 -8.57
C TYR A 50 -0.27 -1.82 -7.06
N THR A 51 0.91 -1.86 -6.46
CA THR A 51 1.06 -1.66 -5.01
C THR A 51 2.12 -0.59 -4.75
N VAL A 52 1.76 0.42 -3.97
CA VAL A 52 2.68 1.44 -3.47
C VAL A 52 2.60 1.47 -1.95
N THR A 53 3.75 1.51 -1.29
CA THR A 53 3.84 1.62 0.18
C THR A 53 4.72 2.79 0.56
N GLY A 54 4.43 3.38 1.71
CA GLY A 54 5.25 4.44 2.26
C GLY A 54 4.94 4.71 3.72
N ASN A 55 5.49 5.81 4.20
CA ASN A 55 5.35 6.22 5.59
C ASN A 55 5.06 7.72 5.68
N TYR A 56 4.66 8.14 6.88
CA TYR A 56 4.40 9.54 7.17
C TYR A 56 4.69 9.87 8.63
N GLY A 57 5.17 11.09 8.86
CA GLY A 57 5.49 11.60 10.20
C GLY A 57 6.71 10.95 10.82
N VAL A 58 7.04 11.41 12.02
CA VAL A 58 8.11 10.84 12.85
C VAL A 58 7.58 10.67 14.26
N ARG A 59 7.37 9.42 14.68
CA ARG A 59 6.93 9.08 16.03
C ARG A 59 8.08 9.26 17.05
N ARG A 60 9.25 8.75 16.70
CA ARG A 60 10.46 8.85 17.51
C ARG A 60 11.72 8.68 16.68
N TRP A 61 12.84 9.07 17.26
CA TRP A 61 14.16 8.76 16.72
C TRP A 61 14.78 7.62 17.50
N SER A 62 15.40 6.69 16.81
CA SER A 62 16.26 5.66 17.39
C SER A 62 17.68 5.83 16.86
N THR A 63 18.62 5.19 17.51
CA THR A 63 20.03 5.19 17.07
C THR A 63 20.39 3.74 16.73
N ASP A 64 20.90 3.53 15.53
CA ASP A 64 21.38 2.23 15.11
C ASP A 64 22.73 1.88 15.79
N ARG A 65 23.26 0.69 15.48
CA ARG A 65 24.54 0.22 16.05
C ARG A 65 25.74 1.06 15.62
N SER A 66 25.64 1.81 14.53
CA SER A 66 26.70 2.71 14.04
C SER A 66 26.62 4.11 14.64
N GLY A 67 25.62 4.40 15.46
CA GLY A 67 25.38 5.72 16.03
C GLY A 67 24.53 6.63 15.14
N THR A 68 24.03 6.14 14.00
CA THR A 68 23.21 6.91 13.09
C THR A 68 21.77 7.05 13.61
N LYS A 69 21.24 8.27 13.59
CA LYS A 69 19.83 8.51 13.94
C LYS A 69 18.92 8.04 12.82
N VAL A 70 17.96 7.19 13.16
CA VAL A 70 16.95 6.65 12.26
C VAL A 70 15.56 7.08 12.75
N ALA A 71 14.79 7.68 11.87
CA ALA A 71 13.41 8.05 12.16
C ALA A 71 12.52 6.82 12.14
N MET A 72 11.73 6.61 13.19
CA MET A 72 10.62 5.67 13.19
C MET A 72 9.37 6.44 12.76
N PRO A 73 8.71 6.05 11.67
CA PRO A 73 7.53 6.76 11.19
C PRO A 73 6.37 6.62 12.18
N GLU A 74 5.50 7.60 12.17
CA GLU A 74 4.27 7.61 12.96
C GLU A 74 3.19 6.75 12.30
N TYR A 75 3.08 6.87 10.97
CA TYR A 75 2.13 6.11 10.16
C TYR A 75 2.83 5.37 9.03
N CYS A 76 2.28 4.22 8.68
CA CYS A 76 2.60 3.48 7.47
C CYS A 76 1.34 3.39 6.60
N TRP A 77 1.51 3.50 5.29
CA TRP A 77 0.39 3.46 4.37
C TRP A 77 0.68 2.55 3.16
N LYS A 78 -0.39 2.07 2.56
CA LYS A 78 -0.35 1.25 1.35
C LYS A 78 -1.48 1.67 0.43
N VAL A 79 -1.20 1.73 -0.87
CA VAL A 79 -2.17 2.01 -1.93
C VAL A 79 -2.18 0.83 -2.88
N LEU A 80 -3.37 0.34 -3.18
CA LEU A 80 -3.60 -0.72 -4.16
C LEU A 80 -4.49 -0.20 -5.28
N LEU A 81 -4.17 -0.62 -6.52
CA LEU A 81 -4.97 -0.35 -7.72
C LEU A 81 -4.97 -1.60 -8.60
N ARG A 82 -6.13 -1.99 -9.11
CA ARG A 82 -6.26 -3.04 -10.13
C ARG A 82 -7.48 -2.82 -11.01
N THR A 83 -7.57 -3.56 -12.09
CA THR A 83 -8.81 -3.69 -12.84
C THR A 83 -9.88 -4.41 -12.00
N LYS A 84 -11.11 -3.97 -12.11
CA LYS A 84 -12.24 -4.49 -11.32
C LYS A 84 -12.52 -5.96 -11.64
N ASN A 85 -12.58 -6.28 -12.92
CA ASN A 85 -12.97 -7.62 -13.37
C ASN A 85 -11.79 -8.52 -13.71
N GLY A 86 -10.56 -7.97 -13.73
CA GLY A 86 -9.34 -8.66 -14.13
C GLY A 86 -9.37 -9.11 -15.60
N ASN A 87 -8.24 -9.63 -16.08
CA ASN A 87 -8.10 -10.22 -17.43
C ASN A 87 -8.55 -9.32 -18.60
N THR A 88 -8.39 -8.02 -18.44
CA THR A 88 -8.72 -7.04 -19.49
C THR A 88 -7.66 -7.03 -20.60
N ARG A 89 -6.44 -7.45 -20.28
CA ARG A 89 -5.23 -7.34 -21.10
C ARG A 89 -4.89 -5.91 -21.51
N LYS A 90 -5.48 -4.93 -20.86
CA LYS A 90 -5.21 -3.50 -21.04
C LYS A 90 -4.10 -3.06 -20.09
N ARG A 91 -3.27 -2.16 -20.54
CA ARG A 91 -2.40 -1.39 -19.66
C ARG A 91 -3.25 -0.38 -18.91
N ILE A 92 -2.74 0.10 -17.77
CA ILE A 92 -3.47 1.05 -16.94
C ILE A 92 -3.78 2.37 -17.67
N ASP A 93 -2.90 2.79 -18.56
CA ASP A 93 -3.02 3.99 -19.38
C ASP A 93 -3.97 3.83 -20.60
N GLU A 94 -4.44 2.61 -20.86
CA GLU A 94 -5.42 2.29 -21.90
C GLU A 94 -6.85 2.20 -21.33
N ILE A 95 -7.03 2.46 -20.03
CA ILE A 95 -8.32 2.41 -19.37
C ILE A 95 -8.87 3.84 -19.29
N HIS A 96 -10.02 4.04 -19.93
CA HIS A 96 -10.67 5.35 -20.07
C HIS A 96 -12.04 5.41 -19.36
N ASP A 97 -12.32 4.43 -18.49
CA ASP A 97 -13.52 4.38 -17.68
C ASP A 97 -13.15 4.02 -16.23
N ALA A 98 -13.44 4.93 -15.30
CA ALA A 98 -13.19 4.72 -13.87
C ALA A 98 -13.90 3.48 -13.31
N SER A 99 -15.02 3.06 -13.90
CA SER A 99 -15.78 1.87 -13.48
C SER A 99 -15.06 0.55 -13.76
N GLU A 100 -14.05 0.56 -14.65
CA GLU A 100 -13.18 -0.60 -14.91
C GLU A 100 -12.09 -0.80 -13.83
N LEU A 101 -11.89 0.20 -12.95
CA LEU A 101 -10.83 0.21 -11.95
C LEU A 101 -11.38 0.17 -10.53
N ILE A 102 -10.63 -0.45 -9.62
CA ILE A 102 -10.84 -0.30 -8.19
C ILE A 102 -9.52 0.05 -7.50
N ALA A 103 -9.61 0.94 -6.53
CA ALA A 103 -8.51 1.33 -5.68
C ALA A 103 -8.91 1.30 -4.20
N ILE A 104 -7.93 1.10 -3.34
CA ILE A 104 -8.08 1.20 -1.89
C ILE A 104 -6.77 1.69 -1.28
N GLY A 105 -6.88 2.46 -0.22
CA GLY A 105 -5.79 2.85 0.65
C GLY A 105 -5.86 2.11 1.99
N PHE A 106 -4.71 1.98 2.62
CA PHE A 106 -4.58 1.59 4.04
C PHE A 106 -3.73 2.66 4.72
N TRP A 107 -4.19 3.08 5.88
CA TRP A 107 -3.49 4.06 6.72
C TRP A 107 -3.46 3.53 8.14
N ALA A 108 -2.29 3.19 8.63
CA ALA A 108 -2.14 2.55 9.94
C ALA A 108 -1.10 3.27 10.79
N GLU A 109 -1.39 3.44 12.07
CA GLU A 109 -0.42 3.90 13.04
C GLU A 109 0.64 2.83 13.26
N ASN A 110 1.90 3.23 13.23
CA ASN A 110 3.03 2.36 13.55
C ASN A 110 3.15 2.19 15.07
N SER A 111 2.28 1.39 15.65
CA SER A 111 2.16 1.20 17.09
C SER A 111 2.06 -0.29 17.45
N SER A 112 2.17 -0.57 18.76
CA SER A 112 2.00 -1.93 19.28
C SER A 112 0.53 -2.33 19.48
N VAL A 113 -0.39 -1.41 19.25
CA VAL A 113 -1.83 -1.65 19.33
C VAL A 113 -2.34 -1.95 17.94
N SER A 114 -2.96 -3.11 17.76
CA SER A 114 -3.64 -3.50 16.53
C SER A 114 -5.12 -3.20 16.62
N ALA A 115 -5.74 -2.84 15.50
CA ALA A 115 -7.19 -2.84 15.37
C ALA A 115 -7.72 -4.28 15.26
N ASP A 116 -9.02 -4.46 15.45
CA ASP A 116 -9.65 -5.79 15.46
C ASP A 116 -9.81 -6.40 14.05
N GLY A 117 -9.47 -5.66 12.99
CA GLY A 117 -9.50 -6.17 11.63
C GLY A 117 -8.94 -5.20 10.59
N LEU A 118 -8.69 -5.69 9.39
CA LEU A 118 -8.13 -4.88 8.28
C LEU A 118 -9.04 -3.72 7.84
N ALA A 119 -10.35 -3.88 7.99
CA ALA A 119 -11.32 -2.86 7.59
C ALA A 119 -11.08 -1.51 8.24
N GLU A 120 -10.65 -1.51 9.52
CA GLU A 120 -10.37 -0.30 10.29
C GLU A 120 -9.21 0.54 9.75
N TYR A 121 -8.29 -0.09 9.03
CA TYR A 121 -7.16 0.61 8.40
C TYR A 121 -7.46 1.11 7.00
N THR A 122 -8.62 0.74 6.43
CA THR A 122 -8.95 1.12 5.05
C THR A 122 -9.32 2.59 4.95
N THR A 123 -8.94 3.20 3.85
CA THR A 123 -9.25 4.59 3.51
C THR A 123 -9.28 4.77 2.00
N SER A 124 -9.66 5.93 1.51
CA SER A 124 -9.52 6.27 0.10
C SER A 124 -8.07 6.67 -0.24
N VAL A 125 -7.71 6.49 -1.50
CA VAL A 125 -6.40 6.96 -1.99
C VAL A 125 -6.31 8.49 -1.93
N ALA A 126 -7.44 9.18 -2.15
CA ALA A 126 -7.53 10.63 -2.07
C ALA A 126 -7.18 11.15 -0.66
N GLU A 127 -7.60 10.46 0.39
CA GLU A 127 -7.23 10.82 1.77
C GLU A 127 -5.72 10.64 2.03
N ILE A 128 -5.10 9.59 1.47
CA ILE A 128 -3.65 9.41 1.59
C ILE A 128 -2.92 10.53 0.83
N GLU A 129 -3.39 10.94 -0.35
CA GLU A 129 -2.85 12.09 -1.07
C GLU A 129 -2.96 13.38 -0.24
N GLN A 130 -4.12 13.60 0.39
CA GLN A 130 -4.33 14.79 1.23
C GLN A 130 -3.39 14.82 2.44
N LYS A 131 -3.18 13.68 3.10
CA LYS A 131 -2.30 13.57 4.27
C LYS A 131 -0.83 13.69 3.93
N THR A 132 -0.41 13.12 2.79
CA THR A 132 1.02 12.98 2.44
C THR A 132 1.53 14.02 1.46
N GLY A 133 0.65 14.64 0.68
CA GLY A 133 1.00 15.51 -0.45
C GLY A 133 1.47 14.75 -1.71
N TYR A 134 1.55 13.42 -1.66
CA TYR A 134 1.88 12.62 -2.84
C TYR A 134 0.75 12.65 -3.88
N LYS A 135 1.08 12.27 -5.11
CA LYS A 135 0.12 12.07 -6.20
C LYS A 135 0.28 10.67 -6.75
N PHE A 136 -0.85 9.94 -6.78
CA PHE A 136 -0.88 8.57 -7.28
C PHE A 136 -1.52 8.51 -8.67
N PHE A 137 -1.23 7.44 -9.38
CA PHE A 137 -1.80 7.10 -10.68
C PHE A 137 -1.58 8.15 -11.78
N PRO A 138 -0.34 8.66 -11.96
CA PRO A 138 -0.07 9.71 -12.95
C PRO A 138 -0.26 9.26 -14.41
N MET A 139 -0.49 7.97 -14.64
CA MET A 139 -0.74 7.40 -15.96
C MET A 139 -2.22 7.41 -16.36
N LEU A 140 -3.14 7.72 -15.42
CA LEU A 140 -4.56 7.84 -15.69
C LEU A 140 -4.92 9.28 -16.04
N ASP A 141 -5.95 9.45 -16.88
CA ASP A 141 -6.58 10.75 -17.08
C ASP A 141 -7.02 11.34 -15.74
N GLU A 142 -6.89 12.66 -15.58
CA GLU A 142 -7.11 13.33 -14.30
C GLU A 142 -8.51 13.09 -13.72
N ALA A 143 -9.54 13.14 -14.56
CA ALA A 143 -10.91 12.88 -14.15
C ALA A 143 -11.09 11.42 -13.68
N ILE A 144 -10.57 10.46 -14.44
CA ILE A 144 -10.61 9.04 -14.08
C ILE A 144 -9.84 8.79 -12.78
N ALA A 145 -8.64 9.37 -12.67
CA ALA A 145 -7.83 9.26 -11.46
C ALA A 145 -8.55 9.83 -10.24
N ALA A 146 -9.27 10.95 -10.37
CA ALA A 146 -10.03 11.54 -9.27
C ALA A 146 -11.14 10.60 -8.78
N ASP A 147 -11.94 10.04 -9.70
CA ASP A 147 -13.03 9.11 -9.38
C ASP A 147 -12.49 7.82 -8.74
N VAL A 148 -11.40 7.27 -9.28
CA VAL A 148 -10.77 6.04 -8.74
C VAL A 148 -10.19 6.28 -7.36
N LYS A 149 -9.52 7.41 -7.13
CA LYS A 149 -8.93 7.77 -5.83
C LYS A 149 -9.96 8.05 -4.74
N ALA A 150 -11.16 8.51 -5.12
CA ALA A 150 -12.26 8.76 -4.19
C ALA A 150 -12.94 7.47 -3.70
N GLN A 151 -12.68 6.33 -4.34
CA GLN A 151 -13.29 5.06 -3.95
C GLN A 151 -12.86 4.64 -2.54
N HIS A 152 -13.84 4.13 -1.78
CA HIS A 152 -13.62 3.45 -0.51
C HIS A 152 -14.64 2.31 -0.38
N ASN A 153 -14.27 1.13 -0.84
CA ASN A 153 -15.14 -0.05 -0.81
C ASN A 153 -14.32 -1.29 -0.40
N PRO A 154 -14.09 -1.51 0.91
CA PRO A 154 -13.34 -2.67 1.40
C PRO A 154 -13.90 -4.02 0.94
N THR A 155 -15.23 -4.14 0.88
CA THR A 155 -15.90 -5.38 0.47
C THR A 155 -15.55 -5.80 -0.97
N ALA A 156 -15.35 -4.84 -1.88
CA ALA A 156 -14.90 -5.13 -3.25
C ALA A 156 -13.47 -5.71 -3.29
N TRP A 157 -12.74 -5.59 -2.19
CA TRP A 157 -11.42 -6.15 -1.99
C TRP A 157 -11.44 -7.43 -1.13
N GLY A 158 -12.63 -7.96 -0.78
CA GLY A 158 -12.77 -9.12 0.08
C GLY A 158 -12.43 -8.85 1.54
N ILE A 159 -12.37 -7.58 1.94
CA ILE A 159 -12.14 -7.15 3.32
C ILE A 159 -13.51 -6.97 3.97
N THR A 160 -13.80 -7.80 4.96
CA THR A 160 -15.01 -7.74 5.80
C THR A 160 -14.64 -7.34 7.21
N GLU A 161 -15.60 -6.80 7.94
CA GLU A 161 -15.49 -6.53 9.38
C GLU A 161 -15.23 -7.77 10.19
#